data_d490ac025eea5b2e2b9300b957c5d1d4
#
_entry.id   d490ac025eea5b2e2b9300b957c5d1d4
#
_cell.length_a   1.000
_cell.length_b   1.000
_cell.length_c   1.000
_cell.angle_alpha   90.00
_cell.angle_beta   90.00
_cell.angle_gamma   90.00
#
_symmetry.space_group_name_H-M   'P 1'
#
loop_
_entity.id
_entity.type
_entity.pdbx_description
1 polymer ?
#
loop_
_entity_poly.entity_id
_entity_poly.type
_entity_poly.pdbx_seq_one_letter_code
_entity_poly.pdbx_strand_id
1 'polypeptide(L)'
;PHLAAEIDGITIDLNQITEPETANHLVVEGAGGVFVPLNSKDCVIDLVQPEYKVIVVSRHYLGSINHTLLTIEALQNRKITIAGIIFSGDENKATEEIILTKSGLKCIGRIEQEPYFDQNVIKEYADRFRENLLSL
;
A
#
# COMPACT_ATOMS: atom_id res chain seq x y z
N PRO A 1 1.34 16.26 0.48
CA PRO A 1 0.22 16.92 -0.23
C PRO A 1 -0.19 18.21 0.45
N HIS A 2 -0.48 18.24 1.79
CA HIS A 2 -0.96 19.43 2.49
C HIS A 2 -0.08 20.65 2.31
N LEU A 3 1.25 20.53 2.46
CA LEU A 3 2.18 21.65 2.30
C LEU A 3 2.19 22.21 0.87
N ALA A 4 2.13 21.34 -0.14
CA ALA A 4 2.05 21.79 -1.53
C ALA A 4 0.75 22.58 -1.78
N ALA A 5 -0.36 22.06 -1.28
CA ALA A 5 -1.66 22.73 -1.36
C ALA A 5 -1.63 24.12 -0.65
N GLU A 6 -1.01 24.20 0.52
CA GLU A 6 -0.84 25.46 1.26
C GLU A 6 -0.02 26.49 0.46
N ILE A 7 1.09 26.07 -0.16
CA ILE A 7 1.93 26.93 -1.01
C ILE A 7 1.13 27.45 -2.21
N ASP A 8 0.29 26.61 -2.81
CA ASP A 8 -0.55 26.96 -3.96
C ASP A 8 -1.83 27.70 -3.56
N GLY A 9 -2.07 27.93 -2.26
CA GLY A 9 -3.25 28.61 -1.74
C GLY A 9 -4.56 27.84 -1.94
N ILE A 10 -4.48 26.49 -2.02
CA ILE A 10 -5.64 25.62 -2.18
C ILE A 10 -5.81 24.73 -0.95
N THR A 11 -7.00 24.18 -0.79
CA THR A 11 -7.28 23.14 0.22
C THR A 11 -7.70 21.86 -0.49
N ILE A 12 -7.09 20.74 -0.13
CA ILE A 12 -7.48 19.43 -0.67
C ILE A 12 -8.80 19.03 -0.02
N ASP A 13 -9.82 18.85 -0.84
CA ASP A 13 -11.14 18.35 -0.43
C ASP A 13 -11.30 16.91 -0.96
N LEU A 14 -11.47 15.96 -0.05
CA LEU A 14 -11.61 14.54 -0.40
C LEU A 14 -12.80 14.28 -1.32
N ASN A 15 -13.88 15.05 -1.20
CA ASN A 15 -15.06 14.91 -2.07
C ASN A 15 -14.78 15.26 -3.54
N GLN A 16 -13.69 15.94 -3.82
CA GLN A 16 -13.27 16.27 -5.19
C GLN A 16 -12.30 15.22 -5.78
N ILE A 17 -11.84 14.28 -4.96
CA ILE A 17 -10.99 13.18 -5.41
C ILE A 17 -11.90 12.03 -5.83
N THR A 18 -12.17 11.95 -7.13
CA THR A 18 -13.04 10.92 -7.69
C THR A 18 -12.24 9.89 -8.49
N GLU A 19 -12.70 8.65 -8.42
CA GLU A 19 -12.12 7.58 -9.23
C GLU A 19 -12.48 7.79 -10.71
N PRO A 20 -11.53 7.46 -11.63
CA PRO A 20 -11.87 7.43 -13.05
C PRO A 20 -12.84 6.27 -13.35
N GLU A 21 -13.81 6.51 -14.20
CA GLU A 21 -14.66 5.43 -14.70
C GLU A 21 -13.84 4.49 -15.60
N THR A 22 -13.83 3.20 -15.26
CA THR A 22 -13.12 2.18 -16.03
C THR A 22 -13.84 0.83 -15.97
N ALA A 23 -13.77 0.08 -17.06
CA ALA A 23 -14.20 -1.32 -17.12
C ALA A 23 -13.06 -2.29 -16.70
N ASN A 24 -11.87 -1.78 -16.47
CA ASN A 24 -10.70 -2.56 -16.03
C ASN A 24 -10.55 -2.53 -14.51
N HIS A 25 -9.61 -3.33 -13.99
CA HIS A 25 -9.17 -3.18 -12.62
C HIS A 25 -8.51 -1.82 -12.41
N LEU A 26 -8.85 -1.18 -11.32
CA LEU A 26 -8.24 0.09 -10.89
C LEU A 26 -7.27 -0.19 -9.73
N VAL A 27 -6.06 0.33 -9.84
CA VAL A 27 -5.08 0.36 -8.74
C VAL A 27 -4.90 1.80 -8.30
N VAL A 28 -5.16 2.07 -7.04
CA VAL A 28 -4.99 3.39 -6.44
C VAL A 28 -3.80 3.35 -5.49
N GLU A 29 -2.83 4.21 -5.72
CA GLU A 29 -1.66 4.36 -4.86
C GLU A 29 -1.73 5.67 -4.08
N GLY A 30 -1.59 5.58 -2.76
CA GLY A 30 -1.49 6.76 -1.91
C GLY A 30 -0.09 7.41 -1.97
N ALA A 31 -0.02 8.71 -1.83
CA ALA A 31 1.24 9.45 -1.77
C ALA A 31 1.89 9.32 -0.38
N GLY A 32 2.75 8.35 -0.19
CA GLY A 32 3.43 8.06 1.07
C GLY A 32 2.67 7.09 1.98
N GLY A 33 2.77 7.26 3.28
CA GLY A 33 2.10 6.37 4.25
C GLY A 33 0.64 6.75 4.51
N VAL A 34 -0.09 5.84 5.16
CA VAL A 34 -1.54 5.98 5.41
C VAL A 34 -1.92 7.23 6.23
N PHE A 35 -1.04 7.72 7.08
CA PHE A 35 -1.25 8.93 7.87
C PHE A 35 -0.60 10.18 7.27
N VAL A 36 -0.23 10.17 6.00
CA VAL A 36 0.19 11.40 5.32
C VAL A 36 -1.00 12.36 5.24
N PRO A 37 -0.88 13.58 5.80
CA PRO A 37 -1.99 14.52 5.82
C PRO A 37 -2.28 15.08 4.42
N LEU A 38 -3.54 15.10 4.07
CA LEU A 38 -4.07 15.74 2.87
C LEU A 38 -4.45 17.20 3.17
N ASN A 39 -5.05 17.42 4.33
CA ASN A 39 -5.42 18.72 4.87
C ASN A 39 -5.33 18.70 6.40
N SER A 40 -5.91 19.69 7.11
CA SER A 40 -5.88 19.79 8.56
C SER A 40 -6.71 18.72 9.30
N LYS A 41 -7.53 17.95 8.60
CA LYS A 41 -8.44 16.95 9.18
C LYS A 41 -8.20 15.54 8.65
N ASP A 42 -7.89 15.43 7.37
CA ASP A 42 -7.93 14.18 6.63
C ASP A 42 -6.52 13.72 6.25
N CYS A 43 -6.33 12.41 6.26
CA CYS A 43 -5.12 11.71 5.83
C CYS A 43 -5.41 10.80 4.63
N VAL A 44 -4.37 10.24 4.01
CA VAL A 44 -4.49 9.30 2.89
C VAL A 44 -5.43 8.12 3.20
N ILE A 45 -5.40 7.62 4.45
CA ILE A 45 -6.26 6.50 4.87
C ILE A 45 -7.75 6.83 4.75
N ASP A 46 -8.13 8.10 4.83
CA ASP A 46 -9.53 8.53 4.77
C ASP A 46 -10.08 8.54 3.33
N LEU A 47 -9.22 8.30 2.31
CA LEU A 47 -9.61 8.05 0.92
C LEU A 47 -10.02 6.59 0.67
N VAL A 48 -9.70 5.67 1.58
CA VAL A 48 -9.97 4.24 1.37
C VAL A 48 -11.46 3.97 1.51
N GLN A 49 -12.09 3.52 0.43
CA GLN A 49 -13.50 3.17 0.40
C GLN A 49 -13.74 1.77 1.00
N PRO A 50 -14.93 1.48 1.54
CA PRO A 50 -15.25 0.20 2.18
C PRO A 50 -15.07 -1.04 1.29
N GLU A 51 -15.25 -0.87 -0.01
CA GLU A 51 -15.13 -1.92 -1.03
C GLU A 51 -13.69 -2.19 -1.47
N TYR A 52 -12.73 -1.33 -1.12
CA TYR A 52 -11.34 -1.50 -1.54
C TYR A 52 -10.68 -2.69 -0.83
N LYS A 53 -9.83 -3.35 -1.58
CA LYS A 53 -8.91 -4.36 -1.06
C LYS A 53 -7.52 -3.75 -0.96
N VAL A 54 -7.09 -3.48 0.26
CA VAL A 54 -5.79 -2.84 0.51
C VAL A 54 -4.68 -3.88 0.48
N ILE A 55 -3.65 -3.62 -0.30
CA ILE A 55 -2.39 -4.38 -0.27
C ILE A 55 -1.34 -3.50 0.44
N VAL A 56 -0.76 -4.02 1.52
CA VAL A 56 0.32 -3.34 2.22
C VAL A 56 1.64 -3.66 1.54
N VAL A 57 2.38 -2.64 1.09
CA VAL A 57 3.74 -2.81 0.58
C VAL A 57 4.73 -2.51 1.70
N SER A 58 5.50 -3.52 2.09
CA SER A 58 6.50 -3.42 3.16
C SER A 58 7.91 -3.49 2.60
N ARG A 59 8.60 -2.34 2.56
CA ARG A 59 9.99 -2.28 2.14
C ARG A 59 10.92 -2.59 3.32
N HIS A 60 12.02 -3.32 3.09
CA HIS A 60 13.01 -3.65 4.12
C HIS A 60 13.95 -2.47 4.40
N TYR A 61 13.97 -2.01 5.63
CA TYR A 61 14.90 -1.03 6.19
C TYR A 61 14.82 -1.05 7.72
N LEU A 62 15.75 -0.37 8.40
CA LEU A 62 15.74 -0.28 9.87
C LEU A 62 14.45 0.43 10.36
N GLY A 63 13.61 -0.30 11.09
CA GLY A 63 12.31 0.16 11.57
C GLY A 63 11.12 -0.33 10.74
N SER A 64 11.32 -1.04 9.64
CA SER A 64 10.25 -1.52 8.76
C SER A 64 9.24 -2.42 9.46
N ILE A 65 9.65 -3.28 10.39
CA ILE A 65 8.74 -4.12 11.19
C ILE A 65 7.73 -3.22 11.91
N ASN A 66 8.23 -2.24 12.66
CA ASN A 66 7.39 -1.31 13.41
C ASN A 66 6.43 -0.54 12.49
N HIS A 67 6.95 0.04 11.40
CA HIS A 67 6.11 0.84 10.49
C HIS A 67 5.06 -0.01 9.77
N THR A 68 5.40 -1.24 9.38
CA THR A 68 4.45 -2.15 8.75
C THR A 68 3.35 -2.55 9.72
N LEU A 69 3.69 -2.93 10.95
CA LEU A 69 2.71 -3.31 11.96
C LEU A 69 1.81 -2.15 12.37
N LEU A 70 2.35 -0.93 12.52
CA LEU A 70 1.56 0.28 12.76
C LEU A 70 0.59 0.59 11.61
N THR A 71 1.04 0.43 10.36
CA THR A 71 0.17 0.59 9.18
C THR A 71 -0.98 -0.41 9.20
N ILE A 72 -0.67 -1.67 9.47
CA ILE A 72 -1.67 -2.74 9.55
C ILE A 72 -2.68 -2.45 10.67
N GLU A 73 -2.20 -2.09 11.86
CA GLU A 73 -3.05 -1.73 12.99
C GLU A 73 -3.97 -0.54 12.68
N ALA A 74 -3.44 0.49 12.03
CA ALA A 74 -4.23 1.65 11.61
C ALA A 74 -5.36 1.28 10.65
N LEU A 75 -5.10 0.41 9.67
CA LEU A 75 -6.09 -0.10 8.74
C LEU A 75 -7.15 -0.97 9.44
N GLN A 76 -6.70 -1.90 10.31
CA GLN A 76 -7.59 -2.78 11.07
C GLN A 76 -8.51 -2.01 12.01
N ASN A 77 -8.00 -1.00 12.70
CA ASN A 77 -8.79 -0.14 13.58
C ASN A 77 -9.91 0.63 12.85
N ARG A 78 -9.71 0.89 11.55
CA ARG A 78 -10.74 1.46 10.67
C ARG A 78 -11.61 0.40 9.96
N LYS A 79 -11.41 -0.88 10.27
CA LYS A 79 -12.12 -2.03 9.66
C LYS A 79 -11.92 -2.11 8.14
N ILE A 80 -10.79 -1.62 7.65
CA ILE A 80 -10.41 -1.69 6.24
C ILE A 80 -9.93 -3.11 5.94
N THR A 81 -10.40 -3.69 4.85
CA THR A 81 -10.01 -5.03 4.41
C THR A 81 -8.59 -5.01 3.86
N ILE A 82 -7.68 -5.75 4.51
CA ILE A 82 -6.30 -5.94 4.04
C ILE A 82 -6.23 -7.27 3.31
N ALA A 83 -6.00 -7.23 2.00
CA ALA A 83 -5.94 -8.40 1.15
C ALA A 83 -4.64 -9.20 1.32
N GLY A 84 -3.55 -8.53 1.69
CA GLY A 84 -2.27 -9.15 1.97
C GLY A 84 -1.10 -8.18 1.96
N ILE A 85 0.10 -8.73 2.00
CA ILE A 85 1.36 -7.97 2.03
C ILE A 85 2.20 -8.34 0.81
N ILE A 86 2.80 -7.33 0.17
CA ILE A 86 3.92 -7.48 -0.76
C ILE A 86 5.16 -6.94 -0.06
N PHE A 87 6.21 -7.75 0.03
CA PHE A 87 7.52 -7.28 0.50
C PHE A 87 8.33 -6.68 -0.65
N SER A 88 9.17 -5.69 -0.34
CA SER A 88 10.02 -5.02 -1.32
C SER A 88 11.46 -4.92 -0.79
N GLY A 89 12.41 -5.33 -1.61
CA GLY A 89 13.83 -5.43 -1.30
C GLY A 89 14.33 -6.86 -1.16
N ASP A 90 15.62 -7.02 -0.87
CA ASP A 90 16.24 -8.31 -0.70
C ASP A 90 15.61 -9.11 0.44
N GLU A 91 15.61 -10.42 0.33
CA GLU A 91 14.99 -11.30 1.30
C GLU A 91 15.50 -11.07 2.72
N ASN A 92 14.58 -10.87 3.65
CA ASN A 92 14.85 -10.87 5.08
C ASN A 92 13.81 -11.73 5.80
N LYS A 93 14.11 -13.04 5.84
CA LYS A 93 13.19 -14.05 6.41
C LYS A 93 12.70 -13.69 7.80
N ALA A 94 13.60 -13.30 8.70
CA ALA A 94 13.24 -12.99 10.08
C ALA A 94 12.28 -11.80 10.18
N THR A 95 12.49 -10.76 9.36
CA THR A 95 11.59 -9.60 9.28
C THR A 95 10.23 -9.98 8.70
N GLU A 96 10.22 -10.75 7.61
CA GLU A 96 8.98 -11.16 6.94
C GLU A 96 8.15 -12.09 7.82
N GLU A 97 8.78 -13.12 8.40
CA GLU A 97 8.12 -14.08 9.27
C GLU A 97 7.47 -13.43 10.50
N ILE A 98 8.17 -12.49 11.17
CA ILE A 98 7.60 -11.83 12.34
C ILE A 98 6.43 -10.90 11.97
N ILE A 99 6.49 -10.21 10.83
CA ILE A 99 5.38 -9.38 10.34
C ILE A 99 4.17 -10.26 10.03
N LEU A 100 4.35 -11.35 9.28
CA LEU A 100 3.26 -12.27 8.91
C LEU A 100 2.65 -12.94 10.16
N THR A 101 3.50 -13.39 11.08
CA THR A 101 3.05 -14.03 12.33
C THR A 101 2.21 -13.08 13.18
N LYS A 102 2.66 -11.83 13.34
CA LYS A 102 1.96 -10.84 14.17
C LYS A 102 0.69 -10.30 13.52
N SER A 103 0.69 -10.14 12.20
CA SER A 103 -0.45 -9.59 11.46
C SER A 103 -1.51 -10.62 11.11
N GLY A 104 -1.12 -11.89 10.98
CA GLY A 104 -1.97 -12.96 10.44
C GLY A 104 -2.29 -12.78 8.95
N LEU A 105 -1.62 -11.86 8.26
CA LEU A 105 -1.88 -11.57 6.87
C LEU A 105 -1.12 -12.53 5.94
N LYS A 106 -1.64 -12.68 4.73
CA LYS A 106 -1.06 -13.50 3.67
C LYS A 106 0.05 -12.72 2.96
N CYS A 107 1.18 -13.37 2.69
CA CYS A 107 2.17 -12.85 1.76
C CYS A 107 1.70 -13.09 0.32
N ILE A 108 1.57 -12.01 -0.45
CA ILE A 108 1.24 -12.07 -1.88
C ILE A 108 2.49 -12.39 -2.68
N GLY A 109 3.62 -11.82 -2.29
CA GLY A 109 4.91 -12.04 -2.93
C GLY A 109 5.95 -11.03 -2.47
N ARG A 110 7.13 -11.10 -3.10
CA ARG A 110 8.25 -10.18 -2.90
C ARG A 110 8.76 -9.65 -4.23
N ILE A 111 9.01 -8.34 -4.29
CA ILE A 111 9.72 -7.68 -5.35
C ILE A 111 11.13 -7.42 -4.84
N GLU A 112 12.12 -8.05 -5.48
CA GLU A 112 13.53 -7.94 -5.10
C GLU A 112 14.13 -6.59 -5.53
N GLN A 113 15.36 -6.32 -5.10
CA GLN A 113 16.09 -5.13 -5.53
C GLN A 113 16.57 -5.34 -6.98
N GLU A 114 15.78 -4.87 -7.92
CA GLU A 114 16.14 -4.97 -9.34
C GLU A 114 17.03 -3.79 -9.75
N PRO A 115 18.00 -4.00 -10.64
CA PRO A 115 18.86 -2.93 -11.16
C PRO A 115 18.07 -1.93 -12.02
N TYR A 116 16.97 -2.36 -12.61
CA TYR A 116 16.04 -1.54 -13.38
C TYR A 116 14.67 -2.24 -13.45
N PHE A 117 13.64 -1.48 -13.78
CA PHE A 117 12.29 -1.99 -14.03
C PHE A 117 11.89 -1.69 -15.47
N ASP A 118 11.83 -2.73 -16.31
CA ASP A 118 11.28 -2.69 -17.64
C ASP A 118 9.99 -3.54 -17.74
N GLN A 119 9.39 -3.59 -18.92
CA GLN A 119 8.20 -4.39 -19.16
C GLN A 119 8.38 -5.89 -18.91
N ASN A 120 9.58 -6.42 -19.13
CA ASN A 120 9.87 -7.85 -18.94
C ASN A 120 9.91 -8.18 -17.43
N VAL A 121 10.63 -7.36 -16.64
CA VAL A 121 10.69 -7.50 -15.19
C VAL A 121 9.30 -7.36 -14.59
N ILE A 122 8.51 -6.35 -15.00
CA ILE A 122 7.13 -6.17 -14.54
C ILE A 122 6.27 -7.39 -14.86
N LYS A 123 6.38 -7.92 -16.08
CA LYS A 123 5.63 -9.12 -16.49
C LYS A 123 6.02 -10.35 -15.67
N GLU A 124 7.31 -10.53 -15.40
CA GLU A 124 7.78 -11.63 -14.57
C GLU A 124 7.17 -11.59 -13.17
N TYR A 125 7.17 -10.44 -12.49
CA TYR A 125 6.51 -10.29 -11.19
C TYR A 125 5.00 -10.44 -11.28
N ALA A 126 4.36 -9.93 -12.32
CA ALA A 126 2.94 -10.13 -12.55
C ALA A 126 2.58 -11.61 -12.69
N ASP A 127 3.39 -12.39 -13.42
CA ASP A 127 3.19 -13.83 -13.56
C ASP A 127 3.45 -14.58 -12.24
N ARG A 128 4.49 -14.21 -11.48
CA ARG A 128 4.78 -14.77 -10.15
C ARG A 128 3.64 -14.53 -9.14
N PHE A 129 3.01 -13.37 -9.18
CA PHE A 129 1.96 -12.98 -8.23
C PHE A 129 0.55 -13.36 -8.68
N ARG A 130 0.38 -13.77 -9.93
CA ARG A 130 -0.92 -13.98 -10.60
C ARG A 130 -1.91 -14.77 -9.74
N GLU A 131 -1.52 -15.97 -9.29
CA GLU A 131 -2.41 -16.83 -8.51
C GLU A 131 -2.83 -16.19 -7.18
N ASN A 132 -1.88 -15.56 -6.49
CA ASN A 132 -2.13 -14.88 -5.23
C ASN A 132 -3.03 -13.66 -5.41
N LEU A 133 -2.84 -12.88 -6.47
CA LEU A 133 -3.66 -11.71 -6.78
C LEU A 133 -5.08 -12.08 -7.22
N LEU A 134 -5.23 -13.14 -8.04
CA LEU A 134 -6.55 -13.62 -8.48
C LEU A 134 -7.36 -14.26 -7.34
N SER A 135 -6.71 -14.64 -6.25
CA SER A 135 -7.38 -15.21 -5.06
C SER A 135 -7.81 -14.18 -4.03
N LEU A 136 -7.54 -12.89 -4.26
CA LEU A 136 -8.00 -11.77 -3.42
C LEU A 136 -9.45 -11.45 -3.74
#